data_7cd21b5ba7786f4104de435321379064
#
_entry.id   7cd21b5ba7786f4104de435321379064
#
_cell.length_a   1.000
_cell.length_b   1.000
_cell.length_c   1.000
_cell.angle_alpha   90.00
_cell.angle_beta   90.00
_cell.angle_gamma   90.00
#
_symmetry.space_group_name_H-M   'P 1'
#
loop_
_entity.id
_entity.type
_entity.pdbx_description
1 polymer ?
#
loop_
_entity_poly.entity_id
_entity_poly.type
_entity_poly.pdbx_seq_one_letter_code
_entity_poly.pdbx_strand_id
1 'polypeptide(L)'
;MKISCWNSDWATPTSKRGQFFIDKFDSDIICLTEGYETLLPEDGYIITSNKDYGYKTKNGRRKVIIWSKNKWTDIDQIGSKEIPAGRFISGVTNGIKIVGLCIPWRF
;
A
#
# COMPACT_ATOMS: atom_id res chain seq x y z
N MET A 1 -17.32 -2.38 8.39
CA MET A 1 -15.91 -2.12 8.05
C MET A 1 -15.80 -1.42 6.71
N LYS A 2 -15.01 -0.35 6.64
CA LYS A 2 -14.81 0.39 5.39
C LYS A 2 -13.39 0.15 4.89
N ILE A 3 -13.27 -0.28 3.63
CA ILE A 3 -12.00 -0.50 2.94
C ILE A 3 -11.94 0.42 1.75
N SER A 4 -10.83 1.15 1.62
CA SER A 4 -10.58 2.04 0.50
C SER A 4 -9.37 1.57 -0.29
N CYS A 5 -9.41 1.76 -1.61
CA CYS A 5 -8.29 1.46 -2.49
C CYS A 5 -8.07 2.64 -3.44
N TRP A 6 -6.83 3.06 -3.58
CA TRP A 6 -6.48 4.19 -4.43
C TRP A 6 -5.13 3.97 -5.11
N ASN A 7 -5.08 4.18 -6.42
CA ASN A 7 -3.81 4.29 -7.13
C ASN A 7 -3.41 5.76 -7.15
N SER A 8 -2.40 6.12 -6.36
CA SER A 8 -2.03 7.51 -6.17
C SER A 8 -1.12 8.08 -7.26
N ASP A 9 -0.63 7.24 -8.15
CA ASP A 9 0.29 7.64 -9.21
C ASP A 9 1.43 8.53 -8.67
N TRP A 10 2.02 8.09 -7.56
CA TRP A 10 3.13 8.74 -6.88
C TRP A 10 2.83 10.15 -6.37
N ALA A 11 1.57 10.46 -6.05
CA ALA A 11 1.22 11.73 -5.42
C ALA A 11 1.98 11.90 -4.11
N THR A 12 2.54 13.10 -3.90
CA THR A 12 3.23 13.44 -2.65
C THR A 12 2.24 13.99 -1.62
N PRO A 13 2.57 13.94 -0.31
CA PRO A 13 1.71 14.52 0.72
C PRO A 13 1.46 16.01 0.55
N THR A 14 2.35 16.72 -0.13
CA THR A 14 2.25 18.18 -0.33
C THR A 14 1.56 18.56 -1.65
N SER A 15 1.31 17.60 -2.54
CA SER A 15 0.60 17.85 -3.78
C SER A 15 -0.91 18.04 -3.53
N LYS A 16 -1.60 18.69 -4.47
CA LYS A 16 -3.06 18.87 -4.37
C LYS A 16 -3.78 17.53 -4.33
N ARG A 17 -3.36 16.56 -5.15
CA ARG A 17 -3.94 15.21 -5.17
C ARG A 17 -3.72 14.50 -3.84
N GLY A 18 -2.51 14.58 -3.29
CA GLY A 18 -2.18 13.98 -2.00
C GLY A 18 -3.00 14.58 -0.87
N GLN A 19 -3.11 15.90 -0.82
CA GLN A 19 -3.91 16.59 0.20
C GLN A 19 -5.40 16.25 0.08
N PHE A 20 -5.93 16.18 -1.13
CA PHE A 20 -7.31 15.76 -1.35
C PHE A 20 -7.57 14.37 -0.77
N PHE A 21 -6.65 13.43 -1.01
CA PHE A 21 -6.76 12.07 -0.49
C PHE A 21 -6.71 12.05 1.04
N ILE A 22 -5.72 12.76 1.63
CA ILE A 22 -5.55 12.82 3.08
C ILE A 22 -6.81 13.39 3.75
N ASP A 23 -7.40 14.42 3.18
CA ASP A 23 -8.59 15.07 3.71
C ASP A 23 -9.85 14.18 3.62
N LYS A 24 -9.86 13.23 2.69
CA LYS A 24 -10.98 12.30 2.49
C LYS A 24 -10.81 10.99 3.25
N PHE A 25 -9.72 10.84 3.96
CA PHE A 25 -9.38 9.60 4.61
C PHE A 25 -10.38 9.27 5.74
N ASP A 26 -11.14 8.20 5.57
CA ASP A 26 -12.12 7.74 6.54
C ASP A 26 -12.37 6.24 6.35
N SER A 27 -11.36 5.43 6.60
CA SER A 27 -11.46 3.98 6.37
C SER A 27 -10.77 3.22 7.49
N ASP A 28 -11.18 1.96 7.67
CA ASP A 28 -10.54 1.04 8.60
C ASP A 28 -9.29 0.41 7.99
N ILE A 29 -9.31 0.20 6.68
CA ILE A 29 -8.22 -0.37 5.91
C ILE A 29 -8.06 0.45 4.61
N ILE A 30 -6.82 0.76 4.23
CA ILE A 30 -6.54 1.46 2.98
C ILE A 30 -5.46 0.70 2.22
N CYS A 31 -5.75 0.37 0.97
CA CYS A 31 -4.78 -0.13 0.03
C CYS A 31 -4.38 1.01 -0.92
N LEU A 32 -3.10 1.34 -0.91
CA LEU A 32 -2.53 2.38 -1.75
C LEU A 32 -1.56 1.73 -2.73
N THR A 33 -1.74 1.97 -4.02
CA THR A 33 -0.77 1.54 -5.02
C THR A 33 -0.03 2.73 -5.60
N GLU A 34 1.22 2.52 -6.00
CA GLU A 34 2.12 3.55 -6.51
C GLU A 34 2.15 4.77 -5.59
N GLY A 35 2.50 4.54 -4.33
CA GLY A 35 2.38 5.56 -3.31
C GLY A 35 3.57 5.73 -2.40
N TYR A 36 3.54 6.84 -1.67
CA TYR A 36 4.46 7.11 -0.58
C TYR A 36 3.85 6.69 0.75
N GLU A 37 4.67 6.09 1.62
CA GLU A 37 4.23 5.72 2.97
C GLU A 37 3.69 6.93 3.74
N THR A 38 4.22 8.10 3.48
CA THR A 38 3.85 9.35 4.15
C THR A 38 2.45 9.86 3.78
N LEU A 39 1.78 9.27 2.79
CA LEU A 39 0.39 9.60 2.49
C LEU A 39 -0.59 9.02 3.50
N LEU A 40 -0.18 8.04 4.28
CA LEU A 40 -1.06 7.31 5.19
C LEU A 40 -0.98 7.88 6.61
N PRO A 41 -2.02 7.71 7.43
CA PRO A 41 -2.00 8.24 8.80
C PRO A 41 -0.90 7.61 9.63
N GLU A 42 -0.34 8.39 10.55
CA GLU A 42 0.66 7.91 11.49
C GLU A 42 0.06 7.01 12.57
N ASP A 43 -1.21 7.20 12.89
CA ASP A 43 -1.95 6.37 13.85
C ASP A 43 -2.47 5.13 13.14
N GLY A 44 -1.85 4.02 13.32
CA GLY A 44 -2.23 2.77 12.68
C GLY A 44 -0.98 2.00 12.27
N TYR A 45 -1.18 1.03 11.40
CA TYR A 45 -0.13 0.08 11.09
C TYR A 45 -0.07 -0.17 9.60
N ILE A 46 1.12 -0.05 9.01
CA ILE A 46 1.31 -0.30 7.59
C ILE A 46 2.10 -1.59 7.36
N ILE A 47 1.77 -2.25 6.25
CA ILE A 47 2.60 -3.28 5.64
C ILE A 47 2.84 -2.88 4.19
N THR A 48 4.03 -3.20 3.67
CA THR A 48 4.43 -2.76 2.33
C THR A 48 4.96 -3.91 1.51
N SER A 49 4.76 -3.84 0.19
CA SER A 49 5.52 -4.67 -0.74
C SER A 49 7.01 -4.32 -0.63
N ASN A 50 7.87 -5.20 -1.17
CA ASN A 50 9.31 -4.95 -1.15
C ASN A 50 9.63 -3.65 -1.89
N LYS A 51 10.61 -2.91 -1.40
CA LYS A 51 11.05 -1.66 -2.02
C LYS A 51 11.66 -1.86 -3.40
N ASP A 52 12.20 -3.04 -3.68
CA ASP A 52 12.72 -3.38 -4.99
C ASP A 52 11.59 -3.94 -5.85
N TYR A 53 11.15 -3.16 -6.83
CA TYR A 53 10.11 -3.54 -7.77
C TYR A 53 10.61 -3.55 -9.23
N GLY A 54 11.93 -3.70 -9.41
CA GLY A 54 12.55 -3.83 -10.73
C GLY A 54 12.95 -2.51 -11.39
N TYR A 55 12.71 -1.39 -10.75
CA TYR A 55 13.12 -0.06 -11.21
C TYR A 55 13.88 0.67 -10.12
N LYS A 56 14.62 1.72 -10.51
CA LYS A 56 15.29 2.57 -9.55
C LYS A 56 14.25 3.24 -8.63
N THR A 57 14.38 3.01 -7.33
CA THR A 57 13.40 3.49 -6.35
C THR A 57 13.83 4.78 -5.69
N LYS A 58 12.86 5.56 -5.22
CA LYS A 58 13.06 6.69 -4.32
C LYS A 58 12.61 6.31 -2.92
N ASN A 59 13.20 6.95 -1.90
CA ASN A 59 12.82 6.72 -0.51
C ASN A 59 11.32 6.92 -0.28
N GLY A 60 10.72 5.99 0.45
CA GLY A 60 9.31 6.06 0.82
C GLY A 60 8.34 5.59 -0.25
N ARG A 61 8.82 5.25 -1.45
CA ARG A 61 7.98 4.73 -2.52
C ARG A 61 7.79 3.23 -2.43
N ARG A 62 6.55 2.79 -2.61
CA ARG A 62 6.19 1.37 -2.72
C ARG A 62 5.14 1.19 -3.80
N LYS A 63 5.17 0.04 -4.47
CA LYS A 63 4.10 -0.30 -5.41
C LYS A 63 2.79 -0.59 -4.69
N VAL A 64 2.85 -1.19 -3.49
CA VAL A 64 1.66 -1.45 -2.69
C VAL A 64 1.96 -1.19 -1.22
N ILE A 65 1.05 -0.45 -0.58
CA ILE A 65 1.05 -0.22 0.86
C ILE A 65 -0.35 -0.49 1.36
N ILE A 66 -0.49 -1.21 2.47
CA ILE A 66 -1.78 -1.39 3.11
C ILE A 66 -1.70 -0.86 4.53
N TRP A 67 -2.60 0.06 4.86
CA TRP A 67 -2.75 0.62 6.21
C TRP A 67 -3.97 0.02 6.88
N SER A 68 -3.88 -0.25 8.18
CA SER A 68 -5.01 -0.70 9.00
C SER A 68 -5.02 0.03 10.34
N LYS A 69 -6.20 0.22 10.88
CA LYS A 69 -6.38 0.68 12.26
C LYS A 69 -5.84 -0.33 13.27
N ASN A 70 -5.80 -1.61 12.90
CA ASN A 70 -5.40 -2.70 13.75
C ASN A 70 -4.07 -3.31 13.30
N LYS A 71 -3.39 -3.96 14.23
CA LYS A 71 -2.10 -4.63 13.95
C LYS A 71 -2.24 -5.72 12.90
N TRP A 72 -1.15 -5.99 12.22
CA TRP A 72 -1.02 -7.02 11.21
C TRP A 72 -0.34 -8.26 11.75
N THR A 73 -0.77 -9.43 11.26
CA THR A 73 -0.11 -10.72 11.45
C THR A 73 0.00 -11.42 10.10
N ASP A 74 0.77 -12.51 10.05
CA ASP A 74 0.93 -13.35 8.84
C ASP A 74 1.28 -12.54 7.60
N ILE A 75 2.28 -11.67 7.75
CA ILE A 75 2.72 -10.77 6.69
C ILE A 75 3.54 -11.53 5.66
N ASP A 76 3.19 -11.38 4.36
CA ASP A 76 3.88 -12.02 3.26
C ASP A 76 4.12 -11.01 2.13
N GLN A 77 5.39 -10.84 1.74
CA GLN A 77 5.79 -9.94 0.65
C GLN A 77 6.04 -10.68 -0.67
N ILE A 78 5.95 -11.99 -0.69
CA ILE A 78 6.34 -12.80 -1.85
C ILE A 78 5.13 -13.29 -2.62
N GLY A 79 4.17 -13.89 -1.93
CA GLY A 79 2.96 -14.49 -2.50
C GLY A 79 3.25 -15.68 -3.39
N SER A 80 3.76 -15.41 -4.58
CA SER A 80 4.10 -16.42 -5.57
C SER A 80 5.36 -15.99 -6.34
N LYS A 81 6.14 -16.97 -6.77
CA LYS A 81 7.35 -16.72 -7.60
C LYS A 81 7.00 -16.11 -8.98
N GLU A 82 5.76 -16.27 -9.40
CA GLU A 82 5.29 -15.76 -10.69
C GLU A 82 4.92 -14.27 -10.63
N ILE A 83 4.74 -13.73 -9.45
CA ILE A 83 4.44 -12.32 -9.27
C ILE A 83 5.74 -11.51 -9.32
N PRO A 84 5.85 -10.49 -10.18
CA PRO A 84 7.05 -9.66 -10.23
C PRO A 84 7.37 -9.04 -8.86
N ALA A 85 8.66 -8.93 -8.56
CA ALA A 85 9.15 -8.43 -7.28
C ALA A 85 8.55 -7.07 -6.92
N GLY A 86 8.31 -6.89 -5.62
CA GLY A 86 7.88 -5.60 -5.06
C GLY A 86 6.44 -5.20 -5.37
N ARG A 87 5.61 -6.12 -5.86
CA ARG A 87 4.25 -5.83 -6.31
C ARG A 87 3.15 -6.55 -5.54
N PHE A 88 3.53 -7.24 -4.48
CA PHE A 88 2.63 -8.04 -3.65
C PHE A 88 2.88 -7.77 -2.18
N ILE A 89 1.81 -7.68 -1.41
CA ILE A 89 1.83 -7.70 0.04
C ILE A 89 0.54 -8.32 0.54
N SER A 90 0.64 -9.17 1.55
CA SER A 90 -0.56 -9.66 2.23
C SER A 90 -0.33 -9.71 3.73
N GLY A 91 -1.41 -9.73 4.47
CA GLY A 91 -1.40 -9.87 5.91
C GLY A 91 -2.79 -10.06 6.45
N VAL A 92 -2.87 -10.34 7.73
CA VAL A 92 -4.14 -10.47 8.44
C VAL A 92 -4.28 -9.32 9.43
N THR A 93 -5.41 -8.63 9.38
CA THR A 93 -5.75 -7.57 10.32
C THR A 93 -7.20 -7.71 10.72
N ASN A 94 -7.50 -7.59 12.01
CA ASN A 94 -8.86 -7.73 12.52
C ASN A 94 -9.55 -9.03 12.05
N GLY A 95 -8.79 -10.13 12.00
CA GLY A 95 -9.30 -11.44 11.57
C GLY A 95 -9.53 -11.60 10.07
N ILE A 96 -9.15 -10.61 9.26
CA ILE A 96 -9.40 -10.62 7.82
C ILE A 96 -8.07 -10.66 7.08
N LYS A 97 -7.94 -11.56 6.10
CA LYS A 97 -6.79 -11.59 5.21
C LYS A 97 -6.98 -10.59 4.08
N ILE A 98 -6.03 -9.69 3.94
CA ILE A 98 -5.99 -8.68 2.88
C ILE A 98 -4.81 -8.96 1.98
N VAL A 99 -5.04 -8.90 0.68
CA VAL A 99 -4.00 -9.07 -0.34
C VAL A 99 -3.98 -7.82 -1.20
N GLY A 100 -2.81 -7.21 -1.31
CA GLY A 100 -2.58 -6.06 -2.16
C GLY A 100 -1.68 -6.41 -3.34
N LEU A 101 -2.08 -6.01 -4.53
CA LEU A 101 -1.37 -6.26 -5.77
C LEU A 101 -1.28 -4.98 -6.59
N CYS A 102 -0.11 -4.77 -7.20
CA CYS A 102 0.06 -3.76 -8.25
C CYS A 102 0.63 -4.45 -9.47
N ILE A 103 -0.24 -4.93 -10.35
CA ILE A 103 0.15 -5.66 -11.56
C ILE A 103 0.61 -4.65 -12.60
N PRO A 104 1.82 -4.80 -13.19
CA PRO A 104 2.21 -3.93 -14.29
C PRO A 104 1.29 -4.18 -15.48
N TRP A 105 0.87 -3.10 -16.13
CA TRP A 105 -0.01 -3.20 -17.30
C TRP A 105 0.69 -3.84 -18.51
N ARG A 106 2.01 -4.00 -18.44
CA ARG A 106 2.83 -4.79 -19.36
C ARG A 106 3.72 -5.75 -18.59
N PHE A 107 3.71 -6.97 -19.02
CA PHE A 107 4.65 -7.99 -18.60
C PHE A 107 5.74 -8.13 -19.63
#